data_db258f6ca79dc7bf8dd404114dc2bc1e
#
_entry.id   db258f6ca79dc7bf8dd404114dc2bc1e
#
_cell.length_a   1.000
_cell.length_b   1.000
_cell.length_c   1.000
_cell.angle_alpha   90.00
_cell.angle_beta   90.00
_cell.angle_gamma   90.00
#
_symmetry.space_group_name_H-M   'P 1'
#
loop_
_entity.id
_entity.type
_entity.pdbx_description
1 polymer ?
#
loop_
_entity_poly.entity_id
_entity_poly.type
_entity_poly.pdbx_seq_one_letter_code
_entity_poly.pdbx_strand_id
1 'polypeptide(L)'
;MIRSTTNGTLKTYRYNLQRSSYTKNKAQETLQTQRKFNSFAEDPAAAAKAFQLRRSLLRTDSQYNVGDSVKHKYEVAWNTLESVTQDVNNRKSDSAFAMILQGKSDTIGSGAVALGQSMRTLATGIVQSMNCRYGENFVFAGADGLNVPFEWQGEGDDRKLCYRGIPVDTKEPPEIELGADGKTPKTFDATGTETTDPAKAVSYKTKDGMVNIADYDKQKKEWDALEYMAKGERKNADLGFGMQEDEKGNVISSSVANVGLQGITFLGYGKDADGDPKNIVSIADRLGTLLRRCDTNSGDWASAADKKEFSRLAKKFEDAASQLTDKHTEMDTQAAFIKSNQDQLKANTDTLQEQFLGIEDVDLADAITSYSWAQYCYNVSIKVGNSILSQSLMDYINT
;
A
#
# COMPACT_ATOMS: atom_id res chain seq x y z
N MET A 1 47.23 -60.44 -41.16
CA MET A 1 45.99 -59.80 -41.58
C MET A 1 44.92 -60.08 -40.50
N ILE A 2 44.50 -59.06 -39.77
CA ILE A 2 43.41 -59.19 -38.79
C ILE A 2 42.13 -59.25 -39.63
N ARG A 3 41.49 -60.44 -39.73
CA ARG A 3 40.13 -60.51 -40.30
C ARG A 3 39.16 -59.77 -39.42
N SER A 4 38.79 -58.62 -39.87
CA SER A 4 37.60 -57.91 -39.29
C SER A 4 36.42 -58.82 -39.60
N THR A 5 35.86 -59.45 -38.54
CA THR A 5 34.69 -60.27 -38.70
C THR A 5 33.49 -59.40 -39.07
N THR A 6 32.68 -59.84 -40.03
CA THR A 6 31.44 -59.13 -40.49
C THR A 6 30.55 -58.72 -39.30
N ASN A 7 30.54 -59.53 -38.24
CA ASN A 7 29.87 -59.20 -36.96
C ASN A 7 30.46 -57.99 -36.26
N GLY A 8 31.79 -57.75 -36.34
CA GLY A 8 32.44 -56.57 -35.76
C GLY A 8 32.01 -55.25 -36.44
N THR A 9 32.03 -55.32 -37.82
CA THR A 9 31.59 -54.13 -38.61
C THR A 9 30.12 -53.84 -38.44
N LEU A 10 29.24 -54.81 -38.36
CA LEU A 10 27.80 -54.62 -38.06
C LEU A 10 27.55 -54.07 -36.67
N LYS A 11 28.29 -54.52 -35.66
CA LYS A 11 28.19 -54.01 -34.29
C LYS A 11 28.62 -52.55 -34.23
N THR A 12 29.69 -52.16 -34.84
CA THR A 12 30.18 -50.79 -34.96
C THR A 12 29.19 -49.89 -35.71
N TYR A 13 28.66 -50.41 -36.84
CA TYR A 13 27.61 -49.68 -37.58
C TYR A 13 26.36 -49.43 -36.75
N ARG A 14 25.84 -50.46 -36.07
CA ARG A 14 24.67 -50.29 -35.20
C ARG A 14 24.90 -49.27 -34.13
N TYR A 15 26.05 -49.26 -33.48
CA TYR A 15 26.43 -48.29 -32.48
C TYR A 15 26.47 -46.86 -33.07
N ASN A 16 27.12 -46.69 -34.24
CA ASN A 16 27.19 -45.38 -34.90
C ASN A 16 25.84 -44.89 -35.38
N LEU A 17 24.97 -45.75 -35.91
CA LEU A 17 23.60 -45.41 -36.30
C LEU A 17 22.76 -44.99 -35.10
N GLN A 18 22.86 -45.70 -33.99
CA GLN A 18 22.17 -45.39 -32.76
C GLN A 18 22.61 -44.03 -32.20
N ARG A 19 23.92 -43.74 -32.23
CA ARG A 19 24.49 -42.46 -31.86
C ARG A 19 23.99 -41.32 -32.77
N SER A 20 23.99 -41.53 -34.10
CA SER A 20 23.50 -40.56 -35.06
C SER A 20 22.00 -40.29 -34.92
N SER A 21 21.20 -41.35 -34.66
CA SER A 21 19.77 -41.20 -34.35
C SER A 21 19.52 -40.39 -33.07
N TYR A 22 20.30 -40.67 -32.02
CA TYR A 22 20.23 -39.91 -30.77
C TYR A 22 20.57 -38.43 -30.99
N THR A 23 21.65 -38.12 -31.70
CA THR A 23 22.06 -36.74 -32.01
C THR A 23 20.98 -36.00 -32.81
N LYS A 24 20.39 -36.68 -33.83
CA LYS A 24 19.29 -36.11 -34.62
C LYS A 24 18.06 -35.82 -33.75
N ASN A 25 17.66 -36.77 -32.91
CA ASN A 25 16.50 -36.59 -32.05
C ASN A 25 16.72 -35.46 -31.02
N LYS A 26 17.92 -35.36 -30.44
CA LYS A 26 18.29 -34.29 -29.55
C LYS A 26 18.27 -32.92 -30.24
N ALA A 27 18.84 -32.81 -31.43
CA ALA A 27 18.80 -31.56 -32.21
C ALA A 27 17.36 -31.18 -32.61
N GLN A 28 16.51 -32.18 -32.91
CA GLN A 28 15.09 -31.96 -33.17
C GLN A 28 14.35 -31.45 -31.93
N GLU A 29 14.60 -32.01 -30.76
CA GLU A 29 14.05 -31.59 -29.48
C GLU A 29 14.47 -30.16 -29.12
N THR A 30 15.77 -29.83 -29.28
CA THR A 30 16.29 -28.47 -29.08
C THR A 30 15.62 -27.48 -30.03
N LEU A 31 15.39 -27.83 -31.28
CA LEU A 31 14.71 -26.99 -32.26
C LEU A 31 13.21 -26.78 -31.88
N GLN A 32 12.53 -27.83 -31.40
CA GLN A 32 11.10 -27.76 -31.02
C GLN A 32 10.89 -27.02 -29.73
N THR A 33 11.76 -27.19 -28.74
CA THR A 33 11.65 -26.55 -27.43
C THR A 33 12.30 -25.18 -27.38
N GLN A 34 13.17 -24.85 -28.34
CA GLN A 34 14.03 -23.67 -28.40
C GLN A 34 14.94 -23.51 -27.16
N ARG A 35 15.19 -24.61 -26.43
CA ARG A 35 16.00 -24.64 -25.22
C ARG A 35 17.34 -25.33 -25.46
N LYS A 36 18.41 -24.79 -24.84
CA LYS A 36 19.73 -25.38 -24.83
C LYS A 36 19.79 -26.73 -24.12
N PHE A 37 18.99 -26.89 -23.07
CA PHE A 37 18.86 -28.11 -22.27
C PHE A 37 17.39 -28.25 -21.77
N ASN A 38 16.92 -29.50 -21.70
CA ASN A 38 15.58 -29.84 -21.26
C ASN A 38 15.55 -30.51 -19.87
N SER A 39 16.71 -30.98 -19.40
CA SER A 39 16.82 -31.61 -18.08
C SER A 39 18.08 -31.16 -17.34
N PHE A 40 18.04 -31.25 -16.02
CA PHE A 40 19.19 -30.96 -15.15
C PHE A 40 20.41 -31.86 -15.47
N ALA A 41 20.16 -33.07 -15.96
CA ALA A 41 21.21 -34.02 -16.27
C ALA A 41 22.05 -33.63 -17.52
N GLU A 42 21.53 -32.77 -18.39
CA GLU A 42 22.24 -32.36 -19.62
C GLU A 42 23.30 -31.29 -19.35
N ASP A 43 22.94 -30.29 -18.54
CA ASP A 43 23.85 -29.24 -18.06
C ASP A 43 23.45 -28.82 -16.62
N PRO A 44 24.01 -29.48 -15.58
CA PRO A 44 23.68 -29.16 -14.20
C PRO A 44 24.04 -27.74 -13.79
N ALA A 45 25.10 -27.15 -14.34
CA ALA A 45 25.55 -25.81 -13.97
C ALA A 45 24.62 -24.74 -14.56
N ALA A 46 24.30 -24.83 -15.85
CA ALA A 46 23.38 -23.94 -16.52
C ALA A 46 21.94 -24.07 -15.93
N ALA A 47 21.49 -25.32 -15.68
CA ALA A 47 20.19 -25.58 -15.10
C ALA A 47 20.06 -25.00 -13.68
N ALA A 48 21.08 -25.12 -12.82
CA ALA A 48 21.10 -24.53 -11.49
C ALA A 48 21.02 -23.01 -11.57
N LYS A 49 21.76 -22.38 -12.48
CA LYS A 49 21.74 -20.92 -12.68
C LYS A 49 20.39 -20.45 -13.25
N ALA A 50 19.82 -21.17 -14.23
CA ALA A 50 18.49 -20.88 -14.76
C ALA A 50 17.41 -20.98 -13.68
N PHE A 51 17.49 -21.98 -12.79
CA PHE A 51 16.58 -22.11 -11.66
C PHE A 51 16.68 -20.94 -10.68
N GLN A 52 17.91 -20.49 -10.36
CA GLN A 52 18.11 -19.31 -9.50
C GLN A 52 17.53 -18.04 -10.14
N LEU A 53 17.79 -17.83 -11.44
CA LEU A 53 17.27 -16.67 -12.16
C LEU A 53 15.74 -16.69 -12.26
N ARG A 54 15.14 -17.86 -12.55
CA ARG A 54 13.68 -18.02 -12.58
C ARG A 54 13.05 -17.71 -11.22
N ARG A 55 13.66 -18.17 -10.13
CA ARG A 55 13.21 -17.86 -8.77
C ARG A 55 13.31 -16.35 -8.47
N SER A 56 14.41 -15.71 -8.87
CA SER A 56 14.59 -14.26 -8.72
C SER A 56 13.56 -13.48 -9.54
N LEU A 57 13.33 -13.90 -10.79
CA LEU A 57 12.37 -13.30 -11.70
C LEU A 57 10.93 -13.37 -11.13
N LEU A 58 10.49 -14.54 -10.68
CA LEU A 58 9.18 -14.71 -10.06
C LEU A 58 9.01 -13.85 -8.79
N ARG A 59 10.08 -13.72 -8.00
CA ARG A 59 10.07 -12.87 -6.82
C ARG A 59 9.94 -11.40 -7.20
N THR A 60 10.77 -10.92 -8.15
CA THR A 60 10.74 -9.52 -8.60
C THR A 60 9.42 -9.18 -9.28
N ASP A 61 8.87 -10.10 -10.07
CA ASP A 61 7.55 -9.94 -10.71
C ASP A 61 6.42 -9.84 -9.66
N SER A 62 6.46 -10.69 -8.62
CA SER A 62 5.52 -10.59 -7.51
C SER A 62 5.63 -9.24 -6.78
N GLN A 63 6.85 -8.75 -6.53
CA GLN A 63 7.09 -7.46 -5.91
C GLN A 63 6.62 -6.30 -6.80
N TYR A 64 6.83 -6.41 -8.12
CA TYR A 64 6.33 -5.46 -9.09
C TYR A 64 4.79 -5.37 -9.06
N ASN A 65 4.10 -6.51 -9.07
CA ASN A 65 2.63 -6.55 -9.04
C ASN A 65 2.05 -5.98 -7.73
N VAL A 66 2.69 -6.25 -6.59
CA VAL A 66 2.32 -5.63 -5.30
C VAL A 66 2.51 -4.12 -5.38
N GLY A 67 3.65 -3.67 -5.86
CA GLY A 67 3.96 -2.26 -5.99
C GLY A 67 3.05 -1.53 -6.97
N ASP A 68 2.63 -2.17 -8.06
CA ASP A 68 1.68 -1.60 -9.02
C ASP A 68 0.30 -1.38 -8.37
N SER A 69 -0.17 -2.33 -7.58
CA SER A 69 -1.39 -2.17 -6.78
C SER A 69 -1.28 -1.03 -5.76
N VAL A 70 -0.12 -0.89 -5.12
CA VAL A 70 0.16 0.21 -4.18
C VAL A 70 0.17 1.55 -4.91
N LYS A 71 0.84 1.64 -6.06
CA LYS A 71 0.89 2.83 -6.90
C LYS A 71 -0.52 3.32 -7.27
N HIS A 72 -1.36 2.43 -7.77
CA HIS A 72 -2.73 2.78 -8.12
C HIS A 72 -3.57 3.22 -6.90
N LYS A 73 -3.37 2.58 -5.74
CA LYS A 73 -3.98 3.04 -4.49
C LYS A 73 -3.56 4.48 -4.16
N TYR A 74 -2.27 4.80 -4.31
CA TYR A 74 -1.76 6.15 -4.07
C TYR A 74 -2.25 7.16 -5.10
N GLU A 75 -2.44 6.79 -6.36
CA GLU A 75 -3.05 7.63 -7.39
C GLU A 75 -4.51 8.00 -7.04
N VAL A 76 -5.30 7.02 -6.56
CA VAL A 76 -6.68 7.28 -6.08
C VAL A 76 -6.65 8.20 -4.86
N ALA A 77 -5.76 7.96 -3.91
CA ALA A 77 -5.62 8.79 -2.72
C ALA A 77 -5.20 10.22 -3.06
N TRP A 78 -4.24 10.37 -3.96
CA TRP A 78 -3.77 11.69 -4.43
C TRP A 78 -4.88 12.48 -5.10
N ASN A 79 -5.62 11.88 -6.04
CA ASN A 79 -6.75 12.52 -6.72
C ASN A 79 -7.84 12.93 -5.72
N THR A 80 -8.10 12.10 -4.71
CA THR A 80 -9.08 12.41 -3.67
C THR A 80 -8.63 13.60 -2.81
N LEU A 81 -7.37 13.61 -2.36
CA LEU A 81 -6.82 14.71 -1.57
C LEU A 81 -6.73 16.02 -2.38
N GLU A 82 -6.41 15.93 -3.67
CA GLU A 82 -6.46 17.10 -4.57
C GLU A 82 -7.87 17.68 -4.61
N SER A 83 -8.90 16.84 -4.80
CA SER A 83 -10.30 17.29 -4.76
C SER A 83 -10.66 17.93 -3.43
N VAL A 84 -10.31 17.29 -2.30
CA VAL A 84 -10.57 17.83 -0.96
C VAL A 84 -9.83 19.14 -0.72
N THR A 85 -8.58 19.24 -1.17
CA THR A 85 -7.79 20.48 -1.05
C THR A 85 -8.41 21.62 -1.87
N GLN A 86 -8.95 21.29 -3.08
CA GLN A 86 -9.68 22.28 -3.88
C GLN A 86 -10.98 22.72 -3.22
N ASP A 87 -11.76 21.80 -2.65
CA ASP A 87 -12.98 22.09 -1.90
C ASP A 87 -12.72 22.98 -0.67
N VAL A 88 -11.55 22.83 -0.04
CA VAL A 88 -11.14 23.60 1.11
C VAL A 88 -10.56 24.97 0.73
N ASN A 89 -9.55 24.98 -0.15
CA ASN A 89 -8.66 26.13 -0.41
C ASN A 89 -8.93 26.90 -1.69
N ASN A 90 -9.80 26.40 -2.57
CA ASN A 90 -10.05 27.06 -3.85
C ASN A 90 -10.73 28.43 -3.60
N ARG A 91 -10.32 29.46 -4.35
CA ARG A 91 -10.96 30.79 -4.32
C ARG A 91 -12.30 30.85 -5.08
N LYS A 92 -12.82 29.71 -5.50
CA LYS A 92 -14.18 29.62 -6.08
C LYS A 92 -15.22 29.87 -4.97
N SER A 93 -16.37 30.41 -5.35
CA SER A 93 -17.45 30.79 -4.42
C SER A 93 -18.04 29.63 -3.61
N ASP A 94 -17.80 28.41 -4.03
CA ASP A 94 -18.29 27.18 -3.44
C ASP A 94 -17.28 26.47 -2.49
N SER A 95 -16.06 27.01 -2.36
CA SER A 95 -15.06 26.47 -1.43
C SER A 95 -15.32 26.90 0.01
N ALA A 96 -14.84 26.08 0.97
CA ALA A 96 -14.93 26.40 2.38
C ALA A 96 -14.29 27.76 2.73
N PHE A 97 -13.11 28.04 2.16
CA PHE A 97 -12.41 29.31 2.36
C PHE A 97 -13.24 30.52 1.92
N ALA A 98 -13.86 30.45 0.73
CA ALA A 98 -14.72 31.53 0.22
C ALA A 98 -15.95 31.72 1.12
N MET A 99 -16.57 30.63 1.58
CA MET A 99 -17.70 30.66 2.49
C MET A 99 -17.32 31.29 3.85
N ILE A 100 -16.14 30.98 4.39
CA ILE A 100 -15.63 31.60 5.62
C ILE A 100 -15.41 33.10 5.44
N LEU A 101 -14.84 33.52 4.31
CA LEU A 101 -14.62 34.93 4.01
C LEU A 101 -15.93 35.69 3.91
N GLN A 102 -16.95 35.10 3.28
CA GLN A 102 -18.29 35.64 3.26
C GLN A 102 -18.89 35.73 4.66
N GLY A 103 -18.74 34.70 5.48
CA GLY A 103 -19.21 34.66 6.87
C GLY A 103 -18.54 35.68 7.78
N LYS A 104 -17.33 36.13 7.49
CA LYS A 104 -16.64 37.23 8.18
C LYS A 104 -17.21 38.62 7.82
N SER A 105 -17.95 38.73 6.71
CA SER A 105 -18.51 40.01 6.26
C SER A 105 -19.69 40.42 7.09
N ASP A 106 -19.70 41.68 7.55
CA ASP A 106 -20.84 42.25 8.28
C ASP A 106 -22.08 42.45 7.38
N THR A 107 -21.96 42.24 6.06
CA THR A 107 -23.05 42.42 5.07
C THR A 107 -23.69 41.10 4.60
N ILE A 108 -23.47 40.00 5.34
CA ILE A 108 -23.95 38.66 4.89
C ILE A 108 -25.51 38.59 4.90
N GLY A 109 -26.16 39.34 5.77
CA GLY A 109 -27.63 39.46 5.83
C GLY A 109 -28.33 38.10 5.94
N SER A 110 -29.50 37.97 5.30
CA SER A 110 -30.32 36.76 5.30
C SER A 110 -29.65 35.53 4.66
N GLY A 111 -28.48 35.70 4.04
CA GLY A 111 -27.70 34.58 3.45
C GLY A 111 -26.91 33.73 4.45
N ALA A 112 -26.73 34.19 5.69
CA ALA A 112 -25.90 33.52 6.71
C ALA A 112 -26.31 32.06 6.94
N VAL A 113 -27.62 31.81 7.11
CA VAL A 113 -28.16 30.47 7.37
C VAL A 113 -27.94 29.54 6.16
N ALA A 114 -28.16 30.02 4.94
CA ALA A 114 -27.93 29.25 3.70
C ALA A 114 -26.44 28.92 3.54
N LEU A 115 -25.57 29.90 3.84
CA LEU A 115 -24.11 29.69 3.81
C LEU A 115 -23.66 28.65 4.84
N GLY A 116 -24.22 28.68 6.05
CA GLY A 116 -24.00 27.70 7.09
C GLY A 116 -24.42 26.28 6.66
N GLN A 117 -25.56 26.17 5.98
CA GLN A 117 -26.01 24.89 5.43
C GLN A 117 -25.08 24.38 4.31
N SER A 118 -24.66 25.27 3.41
CA SER A 118 -23.71 24.93 2.34
C SER A 118 -22.38 24.43 2.92
N MET A 119 -21.87 25.05 3.96
CA MET A 119 -20.63 24.65 4.62
C MET A 119 -20.73 23.28 5.28
N ARG A 120 -21.86 22.97 5.92
CA ARG A 120 -22.12 21.63 6.48
C ARG A 120 -22.28 20.56 5.39
N THR A 121 -22.87 20.91 4.26
CA THR A 121 -22.98 20.01 3.11
C THR A 121 -21.59 19.72 2.53
N LEU A 122 -20.75 20.73 2.40
CA LEU A 122 -19.36 20.58 1.97
C LEU A 122 -18.57 19.68 2.93
N ALA A 123 -18.68 19.87 4.25
CA ALA A 123 -18.07 19.01 5.25
C ALA A 123 -18.49 17.54 5.07
N THR A 124 -19.78 17.29 4.76
CA THR A 124 -20.30 15.96 4.48
C THR A 124 -19.73 15.40 3.17
N GLY A 125 -19.60 16.23 2.13
CA GLY A 125 -18.98 15.87 0.85
C GLY A 125 -17.51 15.45 1.01
N ILE A 126 -16.75 16.19 1.81
CA ILE A 126 -15.35 15.83 2.13
C ILE A 126 -15.29 14.46 2.80
N VAL A 127 -16.15 14.18 3.77
CA VAL A 127 -16.22 12.85 4.43
C VAL A 127 -16.52 11.75 3.41
N GLN A 128 -17.46 11.98 2.50
CA GLN A 128 -17.78 11.00 1.44
C GLN A 128 -16.60 10.78 0.50
N SER A 129 -15.89 11.82 0.11
CA SER A 129 -14.68 11.74 -0.70
C SER A 129 -13.58 10.95 0.01
N MET A 130 -13.37 11.19 1.32
CA MET A 130 -12.39 10.45 2.12
C MET A 130 -12.76 8.97 2.37
N ASN A 131 -14.01 8.59 2.11
CA ASN A 131 -14.46 7.20 2.12
C ASN A 131 -14.31 6.51 0.75
N CYS A 132 -13.41 7.00 -0.11
CA CYS A 132 -13.16 6.39 -1.41
C CYS A 132 -12.58 4.97 -1.27
N ARG A 133 -12.83 4.17 -2.32
CA ARG A 133 -12.38 2.78 -2.39
C ARG A 133 -11.43 2.56 -3.57
N TYR A 134 -10.50 1.62 -3.36
CA TYR A 134 -9.72 1.02 -4.42
C TYR A 134 -9.92 -0.51 -4.36
N GLY A 135 -10.57 -1.08 -5.36
CA GLY A 135 -11.07 -2.45 -5.29
C GLY A 135 -12.11 -2.60 -4.17
N GLU A 136 -11.89 -3.57 -3.30
CA GLU A 136 -12.77 -3.83 -2.15
C GLU A 136 -12.39 -3.05 -0.89
N ASN A 137 -11.22 -2.39 -0.89
CA ASN A 137 -10.67 -1.73 0.29
C ASN A 137 -10.89 -0.22 0.28
N PHE A 138 -11.16 0.34 1.46
CA PHE A 138 -11.12 1.78 1.68
C PHE A 138 -9.68 2.28 1.69
N VAL A 139 -9.43 3.37 0.97
CA VAL A 139 -8.07 3.89 0.77
C VAL A 139 -7.52 4.50 2.05
N PHE A 140 -8.33 5.26 2.78
CA PHE A 140 -7.93 6.04 3.96
C PHE A 140 -8.23 5.36 5.31
N ALA A 141 -8.52 4.07 5.30
CA ALA A 141 -8.80 3.31 6.52
C ALA A 141 -7.54 2.80 7.26
N GLY A 142 -6.35 3.15 6.81
CA GLY A 142 -5.09 2.66 7.39
C GLY A 142 -4.81 1.21 7.05
N ALA A 143 -4.57 0.37 8.06
CA ALA A 143 -4.37 -1.07 7.88
C ALA A 143 -5.70 -1.83 7.70
N ASP A 144 -6.80 -1.33 8.31
CA ASP A 144 -8.13 -1.90 8.13
C ASP A 144 -8.78 -1.33 6.86
N GLY A 145 -8.73 -2.08 5.77
CA GLY A 145 -9.35 -1.65 4.51
C GLY A 145 -10.83 -1.99 4.37
N LEU A 146 -11.43 -2.77 5.27
CA LEU A 146 -12.77 -3.33 5.07
C LEU A 146 -13.88 -2.43 5.62
N ASN A 147 -13.61 -1.71 6.72
CA ASN A 147 -14.60 -0.87 7.38
C ASN A 147 -14.51 0.58 6.90
N VAL A 148 -15.69 1.25 6.87
CA VAL A 148 -15.78 2.68 6.51
C VAL A 148 -14.92 3.51 7.45
N PRO A 149 -13.95 4.30 6.94
CA PRO A 149 -13.06 5.05 7.81
C PRO A 149 -13.74 6.20 8.54
N PHE A 150 -14.57 6.98 7.86
CA PHE A 150 -15.21 8.15 8.45
C PHE A 150 -16.74 8.03 8.49
N GLU A 151 -17.33 8.31 9.62
CA GLU A 151 -18.77 8.25 9.84
C GLU A 151 -19.24 9.40 10.73
N TRP A 152 -20.41 9.97 10.40
CA TRP A 152 -21.08 10.92 11.28
C TRP A 152 -21.93 10.16 12.31
N GLN A 153 -21.72 10.42 13.58
CA GLN A 153 -22.56 9.91 14.67
C GLN A 153 -23.37 11.03 15.30
N GLY A 154 -24.65 10.77 15.60
CA GLY A 154 -25.61 11.77 16.08
C GLY A 154 -26.28 12.53 14.94
N GLU A 155 -27.22 13.39 15.29
CA GLU A 155 -28.03 14.17 14.36
C GLU A 155 -28.02 15.66 14.72
N GLY A 156 -28.40 16.48 13.76
CA GLY A 156 -28.54 17.91 13.96
C GLY A 156 -27.22 18.64 14.21
N ASP A 157 -27.19 19.51 15.24
CA ASP A 157 -26.02 20.34 15.55
C ASP A 157 -25.02 19.65 16.47
N ASP A 158 -25.38 18.50 17.06
CA ASP A 158 -24.53 17.71 17.97
C ASP A 158 -23.85 16.52 17.31
N ARG A 159 -23.95 16.41 15.98
CA ARG A 159 -23.28 15.35 15.23
C ARG A 159 -21.76 15.43 15.40
N LYS A 160 -21.13 14.27 15.53
CA LYS A 160 -19.69 14.14 15.70
C LYS A 160 -19.11 13.31 14.59
N LEU A 161 -17.98 13.73 14.06
CA LEU A 161 -17.22 12.93 13.12
C LEU A 161 -16.45 11.85 13.89
N CYS A 162 -16.58 10.60 13.45
CA CYS A 162 -15.85 9.46 13.98
C CYS A 162 -14.94 8.86 12.92
N TYR A 163 -13.76 8.41 13.34
CA TYR A 163 -12.86 7.63 12.53
C TYR A 163 -12.84 6.21 13.07
N ARG A 164 -13.29 5.24 12.27
CA ARG A 164 -13.42 3.82 12.68
C ARG A 164 -14.18 3.68 14.02
N GLY A 165 -15.24 4.46 14.17
CA GLY A 165 -16.12 4.44 15.35
C GLY A 165 -15.65 5.27 16.56
N ILE A 166 -14.48 5.91 16.50
CA ILE A 166 -13.94 6.75 17.58
C ILE A 166 -14.07 8.23 17.18
N PRO A 167 -14.63 9.10 18.04
CA PRO A 167 -14.77 10.53 17.76
C PRO A 167 -13.40 11.17 17.49
N VAL A 168 -13.25 11.84 16.34
CA VAL A 168 -11.97 12.46 15.96
C VAL A 168 -11.59 13.65 16.85
N ASP A 169 -12.57 14.27 17.53
CA ASP A 169 -12.39 15.44 18.39
C ASP A 169 -12.16 15.04 19.87
N THR A 170 -11.72 13.81 20.13
CA THR A 170 -11.36 13.38 21.49
C THR A 170 -10.18 14.21 21.99
N LYS A 171 -10.35 14.84 23.16
CA LYS A 171 -9.29 15.63 23.79
C LYS A 171 -8.21 14.71 24.34
N GLU A 172 -6.95 15.11 24.22
CA GLU A 172 -5.84 14.45 24.92
C GLU A 172 -6.13 14.40 26.44
N PRO A 173 -6.02 13.25 27.08
CA PRO A 173 -6.27 13.15 28.51
C PRO A 173 -5.22 13.96 29.29
N PRO A 174 -5.61 14.71 30.32
CA PRO A 174 -4.68 15.48 31.12
C PRO A 174 -3.73 14.55 31.89
N GLU A 175 -2.51 15.02 32.14
CA GLU A 175 -1.56 14.28 32.98
C GLU A 175 -2.11 14.11 34.40
N ILE A 176 -2.15 12.87 34.89
CA ILE A 176 -2.55 12.56 36.27
C ILE A 176 -1.36 12.66 37.22
N GLU A 177 -1.62 13.11 38.45
CA GLU A 177 -0.62 13.08 39.50
C GLU A 177 -0.32 11.64 39.94
N LEU A 178 0.96 11.30 39.96
CA LEU A 178 1.42 9.99 40.41
C LEU A 178 1.74 10.03 41.92
N GLY A 179 1.60 8.87 42.58
CA GLY A 179 1.98 8.70 43.96
C GLY A 179 3.51 8.79 44.18
N ALA A 180 3.95 8.60 45.40
CA ALA A 180 5.35 8.67 45.78
C ALA A 180 6.26 7.64 45.08
N ASP A 181 5.66 6.58 44.52
CA ASP A 181 6.33 5.54 43.74
C ASP A 181 6.58 5.95 42.26
N GLY A 182 6.03 7.09 41.86
CA GLY A 182 6.13 7.60 40.47
C GLY A 182 5.43 6.74 39.41
N LYS A 183 4.61 5.77 39.80
CA LYS A 183 3.95 4.80 38.91
C LYS A 183 2.45 4.71 39.13
N THR A 184 2.00 4.73 40.38
CA THR A 184 0.60 4.54 40.72
C THR A 184 -0.13 5.89 40.68
N PRO A 185 -1.27 6.02 39.96
CA PRO A 185 -2.07 7.24 39.97
C PRO A 185 -2.58 7.56 41.38
N LYS A 186 -2.59 8.81 41.78
CA LYS A 186 -3.28 9.27 43.00
C LYS A 186 -4.77 9.26 42.78
N THR A 187 -5.48 8.46 43.59
CA THR A 187 -6.93 8.32 43.55
C THR A 187 -7.58 9.00 44.73
N PHE A 188 -8.77 9.52 44.50
CA PHE A 188 -9.57 10.27 45.50
C PHE A 188 -10.96 9.69 45.58
N ASP A 189 -11.54 9.71 46.79
CA ASP A 189 -12.91 9.28 47.02
C ASP A 189 -13.93 10.39 46.64
N ALA A 190 -15.24 10.12 46.84
CA ALA A 190 -16.30 11.05 46.54
C ALA A 190 -16.27 12.33 47.42
N THR A 191 -15.54 12.33 48.52
CA THR A 191 -15.35 13.49 49.40
C THR A 191 -14.10 14.31 49.03
N GLY A 192 -13.33 13.88 48.07
CA GLY A 192 -12.07 14.52 47.66
C GLY A 192 -10.87 14.17 48.56
N THR A 193 -10.99 13.11 49.37
CA THR A 193 -9.89 12.60 50.20
C THR A 193 -9.08 11.57 49.45
N GLU A 194 -7.73 11.65 49.50
CA GLU A 194 -6.85 10.68 48.86
C GLU A 194 -7.10 9.28 49.43
N THR A 195 -7.33 8.28 48.56
CA THR A 195 -7.61 6.91 48.96
C THR A 195 -6.77 5.93 48.12
N THR A 196 -6.28 4.87 48.77
CA THR A 196 -5.64 3.74 48.13
C THR A 196 -6.57 2.57 47.90
N ASP A 197 -7.82 2.67 48.39
CA ASP A 197 -8.86 1.63 48.25
C ASP A 197 -9.52 1.76 46.87
N PRO A 198 -9.34 0.78 45.96
CA PRO A 198 -9.92 0.85 44.62
C PRO A 198 -11.45 0.88 44.61
N ALA A 199 -12.11 0.36 45.66
CA ALA A 199 -13.56 0.35 45.77
C ALA A 199 -14.15 1.72 46.12
N LYS A 200 -13.35 2.65 46.68
CA LYS A 200 -13.73 3.99 47.06
C LYS A 200 -13.23 5.06 46.09
N ALA A 201 -12.29 4.70 45.23
CA ALA A 201 -11.68 5.61 44.25
C ALA A 201 -12.71 6.03 43.19
N VAL A 202 -12.96 7.33 43.04
CA VAL A 202 -13.94 7.90 42.09
C VAL A 202 -13.27 8.85 41.11
N SER A 203 -12.15 9.49 41.50
CA SER A 203 -11.48 10.48 40.68
C SER A 203 -9.96 10.40 40.73
N TYR A 204 -9.32 10.82 39.65
CA TYR A 204 -7.88 11.13 39.56
C TYR A 204 -7.67 12.62 39.79
N LYS A 205 -6.51 12.98 40.36
CA LYS A 205 -6.06 14.36 40.41
C LYS A 205 -5.19 14.67 39.22
N THR A 206 -5.53 15.75 38.53
CA THR A 206 -4.78 16.27 37.38
C THR A 206 -4.32 17.70 37.68
N LYS A 207 -3.49 18.28 36.83
CA LYS A 207 -3.06 19.69 36.95
C LYS A 207 -4.26 20.67 36.89
N ASP A 208 -5.31 20.27 36.15
CA ASP A 208 -6.51 21.11 35.92
C ASP A 208 -7.65 20.87 36.93
N GLY A 209 -7.47 19.92 37.87
CA GLY A 209 -8.47 19.56 38.86
C GLY A 209 -8.72 18.05 38.98
N MET A 210 -9.89 17.71 39.56
CA MET A 210 -10.31 16.31 39.73
C MET A 210 -11.10 15.84 38.50
N VAL A 211 -10.78 14.69 37.96
CA VAL A 211 -11.48 14.05 36.84
C VAL A 211 -12.00 12.68 37.26
N ASN A 212 -13.24 12.36 36.91
CA ASN A 212 -13.81 11.04 37.17
C ASN A 212 -13.00 9.92 36.49
N ILE A 213 -12.73 8.86 37.22
CA ILE A 213 -11.92 7.73 36.73
C ILE A 213 -12.53 7.12 35.45
N ALA A 214 -13.84 6.86 35.45
CA ALA A 214 -14.51 6.22 34.29
C ALA A 214 -14.46 7.12 33.04
N ASP A 215 -14.63 8.45 33.21
CA ASP A 215 -14.54 9.41 32.10
C ASP A 215 -13.11 9.55 31.60
N TYR A 216 -12.15 9.60 32.50
CA TYR A 216 -10.72 9.64 32.16
C TYR A 216 -10.29 8.36 31.41
N ASP A 217 -10.62 7.18 31.90
CA ASP A 217 -10.23 5.91 31.29
C ASP A 217 -10.87 5.75 29.90
N LYS A 218 -12.13 6.18 29.76
CA LYS A 218 -12.80 6.20 28.45
C LYS A 218 -12.08 7.16 27.49
N GLN A 219 -11.83 8.39 27.90
CA GLN A 219 -11.14 9.40 27.10
C GLN A 219 -9.73 8.94 26.72
N LYS A 220 -9.01 8.36 27.67
CA LYS A 220 -7.65 7.82 27.44
C LYS A 220 -7.68 6.68 26.41
N LYS A 221 -8.60 5.75 26.56
CA LYS A 221 -8.74 4.63 25.62
C LYS A 221 -9.06 5.12 24.20
N GLU A 222 -9.95 6.10 24.06
CA GLU A 222 -10.29 6.70 22.77
C GLU A 222 -9.09 7.45 22.18
N TRP A 223 -8.37 8.23 23.00
CA TRP A 223 -7.18 8.95 22.58
C TRP A 223 -6.04 8.02 22.16
N ASP A 224 -5.69 7.06 23.02
CA ASP A 224 -4.62 6.09 22.74
C ASP A 224 -4.92 5.29 21.45
N ALA A 225 -6.18 4.97 21.20
CA ALA A 225 -6.61 4.31 19.97
C ALA A 225 -6.48 5.23 18.74
N LEU A 226 -6.86 6.51 18.82
CA LEU A 226 -6.66 7.50 17.75
C LEU A 226 -5.17 7.71 17.47
N GLU A 227 -4.36 7.87 18.50
CA GLU A 227 -2.91 8.04 18.35
C GLU A 227 -2.24 6.81 17.75
N TYR A 228 -2.65 5.61 18.18
CA TYR A 228 -2.18 4.37 17.58
C TYR A 228 -2.56 4.29 16.09
N MET A 229 -3.81 4.59 15.73
CA MET A 229 -4.24 4.60 14.32
C MET A 229 -3.51 5.67 13.50
N ALA A 230 -3.19 6.82 14.10
CA ALA A 230 -2.49 7.90 13.40
C ALA A 230 -0.99 7.63 13.20
N LYS A 231 -0.31 7.10 14.23
CA LYS A 231 1.16 7.04 14.28
C LYS A 231 1.71 5.60 14.36
N GLY A 232 0.99 4.70 15.04
CA GLY A 232 1.45 3.35 15.36
C GLY A 232 1.06 2.30 14.32
N GLU A 233 -0.06 2.50 13.65
CA GLU A 233 -0.59 1.53 12.72
C GLU A 233 0.22 1.51 11.42
N ARG A 234 0.64 0.31 11.00
CA ARG A 234 1.42 0.12 9.77
C ARG A 234 0.82 -0.99 8.92
N LYS A 235 0.81 -0.77 7.61
CA LYS A 235 0.54 -1.79 6.61
C LYS A 235 1.79 -1.93 5.75
N ASN A 236 2.58 -2.95 6.02
CA ASN A 236 3.87 -3.16 5.38
C ASN A 236 3.69 -3.90 4.05
N ALA A 237 4.42 -3.47 3.02
CA ALA A 237 4.53 -4.15 1.73
C ALA A 237 6.01 -4.32 1.36
N ASP A 238 6.36 -5.50 0.81
CA ASP A 238 7.67 -5.74 0.21
C ASP A 238 7.68 -5.20 -1.23
N LEU A 239 8.33 -4.08 -1.42
CA LEU A 239 8.54 -3.44 -2.72
C LEU A 239 9.94 -3.70 -3.29
N GLY A 240 10.56 -4.82 -2.92
CA GLY A 240 11.90 -5.18 -3.40
C GLY A 240 13.04 -4.76 -2.49
N PHE A 241 12.76 -4.21 -1.30
CA PHE A 241 13.79 -3.82 -0.33
C PHE A 241 14.43 -4.98 0.43
N GLY A 242 13.90 -6.21 0.25
CA GLY A 242 14.37 -7.41 0.94
C GLY A 242 13.89 -7.43 2.39
N MET A 243 12.60 -7.70 2.59
CA MET A 243 11.96 -7.82 3.90
C MET A 243 12.80 -8.67 4.86
N GLN A 244 13.13 -8.11 6.01
CA GLN A 244 13.87 -8.75 7.09
C GLN A 244 13.11 -8.63 8.40
N GLU A 245 13.30 -9.63 9.26
CA GLU A 245 12.75 -9.65 10.61
C GLU A 245 13.90 -9.52 11.63
N ASP A 246 13.60 -8.91 12.76
CA ASP A 246 14.49 -8.86 13.91
C ASP A 246 14.52 -10.21 14.65
N GLU A 247 15.38 -10.34 15.66
CA GLU A 247 15.48 -11.55 16.50
C GLU A 247 14.17 -11.93 17.23
N LYS A 248 13.21 -10.99 17.30
CA LYS A 248 11.90 -11.18 17.93
C LYS A 248 10.78 -11.49 16.94
N GLY A 249 11.09 -11.59 15.65
CA GLY A 249 10.13 -11.81 14.56
C GLY A 249 9.36 -10.55 14.12
N ASN A 250 9.80 -9.35 14.53
CA ASN A 250 9.20 -8.11 14.03
C ASN A 250 9.86 -7.69 12.72
N VAL A 251 9.05 -7.23 11.79
CA VAL A 251 9.56 -6.71 10.51
C VAL A 251 10.36 -5.42 10.72
N ILE A 252 11.59 -5.40 10.21
CA ILE A 252 12.47 -4.23 10.27
C ILE A 252 11.89 -3.13 9.36
N SER A 253 11.56 -1.98 9.94
CA SER A 253 10.84 -0.89 9.24
C SER A 253 11.56 -0.36 8.00
N SER A 254 12.88 -0.43 7.93
CA SER A 254 13.68 -0.01 6.76
C SER A 254 13.70 -1.03 5.63
N SER A 255 13.24 -2.26 5.86
CA SER A 255 13.20 -3.34 4.87
C SER A 255 11.85 -3.47 4.15
N VAL A 256 10.87 -2.61 4.51
CA VAL A 256 9.52 -2.61 3.94
C VAL A 256 9.01 -1.19 3.76
N ALA A 257 8.09 -1.01 2.82
CA ALA A 257 7.35 0.25 2.70
C ALA A 257 6.06 0.20 3.53
N ASN A 258 5.79 1.26 4.29
CA ASN A 258 4.48 1.43 4.90
C ASN A 258 3.51 2.00 3.85
N VAL A 259 2.54 1.21 3.45
CA VAL A 259 1.52 1.56 2.44
C VAL A 259 0.15 1.82 3.06
N GLY A 260 0.08 1.93 4.38
CA GLY A 260 -1.11 2.33 5.12
C GLY A 260 -1.33 3.84 4.99
N LEU A 261 -2.54 4.24 4.58
CA LEU A 261 -2.95 5.64 4.50
C LEU A 261 -4.04 5.88 5.55
N GLN A 262 -3.66 6.55 6.64
CA GLN A 262 -4.58 6.87 7.72
C GLN A 262 -5.26 8.21 7.45
N GLY A 263 -6.56 8.23 7.17
CA GLY A 263 -7.31 9.43 6.84
C GLY A 263 -7.23 10.54 7.88
N ILE A 264 -7.14 10.17 9.17
CA ILE A 264 -7.04 11.14 10.26
C ILE A 264 -5.72 11.93 10.27
N THR A 265 -4.65 11.41 9.68
CA THR A 265 -3.38 12.14 9.58
C THR A 265 -3.43 13.28 8.57
N PHE A 266 -4.35 13.19 7.59
CA PHE A 266 -4.58 14.23 6.58
C PHE A 266 -5.54 15.28 7.07
N LEU A 267 -6.66 14.87 7.69
CA LEU A 267 -7.71 15.79 8.16
C LEU A 267 -7.45 16.37 9.56
N GLY A 268 -6.50 15.82 10.31
CA GLY A 268 -6.25 16.18 11.70
C GLY A 268 -7.13 15.42 12.70
N TYR A 269 -6.75 15.40 13.97
CA TYR A 269 -7.53 14.81 15.08
C TYR A 269 -7.21 15.48 16.40
N GLY A 270 -8.08 15.27 17.38
CA GLY A 270 -7.95 15.83 18.72
C GLY A 270 -8.50 17.24 18.85
N LYS A 271 -8.38 17.77 20.07
CA LYS A 271 -8.67 19.16 20.41
C LYS A 271 -7.40 19.90 20.79
N ASP A 272 -7.42 21.20 20.60
CA ASP A 272 -6.35 22.07 21.04
C ASP A 272 -6.51 22.53 22.50
N ALA A 273 -5.63 23.43 22.95
CA ALA A 273 -5.66 23.99 24.31
C ALA A 273 -6.92 24.81 24.58
N ASP A 274 -7.52 25.41 23.56
CA ASP A 274 -8.76 26.19 23.68
C ASP A 274 -10.01 25.28 23.70
N GLY A 275 -9.85 23.97 23.49
CA GLY A 275 -10.93 22.98 23.39
C GLY A 275 -11.58 22.90 22.01
N ASP A 276 -11.03 23.58 21.00
CA ASP A 276 -11.53 23.55 19.62
C ASP A 276 -11.01 22.32 18.88
N PRO A 277 -11.78 21.77 17.92
CA PRO A 277 -11.32 20.66 17.10
C PRO A 277 -10.12 21.03 16.24
N LYS A 278 -9.19 20.09 16.05
CA LYS A 278 -8.09 20.21 15.10
C LYS A 278 -8.44 19.61 13.73
N ASN A 279 -9.50 18.82 13.65
CA ASN A 279 -9.94 18.21 12.41
C ASN A 279 -10.63 19.26 11.53
N ILE A 280 -10.15 19.41 10.28
CA ILE A 280 -10.64 20.44 9.35
C ILE A 280 -12.14 20.28 9.03
N VAL A 281 -12.65 19.05 8.96
CA VAL A 281 -14.06 18.77 8.68
C VAL A 281 -14.92 19.13 9.88
N SER A 282 -14.48 18.81 11.11
CA SER A 282 -15.16 19.20 12.35
C SER A 282 -15.18 20.72 12.51
N ILE A 283 -14.08 21.41 12.17
CA ILE A 283 -14.03 22.88 12.17
C ILE A 283 -15.05 23.44 11.17
N ALA A 284 -15.09 22.92 9.94
CA ALA A 284 -16.04 23.36 8.92
C ALA A 284 -17.50 23.13 9.35
N ASP A 285 -17.81 21.98 9.93
CA ASP A 285 -19.16 21.69 10.45
C ASP A 285 -19.56 22.65 11.60
N ARG A 286 -18.63 22.93 12.50
CA ARG A 286 -18.85 23.85 13.60
C ARG A 286 -19.06 25.29 13.11
N LEU A 287 -18.25 25.75 12.15
CA LEU A 287 -18.44 27.06 11.50
C LEU A 287 -19.80 27.15 10.81
N GLY A 288 -20.21 26.10 10.09
CA GLY A 288 -21.53 26.01 9.47
C GLY A 288 -22.65 26.03 10.48
N THR A 289 -22.50 25.38 11.65
CA THR A 289 -23.46 25.39 12.75
C THR A 289 -23.62 26.80 13.35
N LEU A 290 -22.51 27.51 13.54
CA LEU A 290 -22.56 28.90 14.07
C LEU A 290 -23.28 29.84 13.12
N LEU A 291 -23.05 29.75 11.80
CA LEU A 291 -23.73 30.53 10.78
C LEU A 291 -25.26 30.22 10.73
N ARG A 292 -25.64 28.95 10.91
CA ARG A 292 -27.06 28.56 10.94
C ARG A 292 -27.83 29.12 12.17
N ARG A 293 -27.13 29.48 13.23
CA ARG A 293 -27.73 30.11 14.41
C ARG A 293 -27.97 31.59 14.23
N CYS A 294 -27.45 32.22 13.19
CA CYS A 294 -27.72 33.61 12.86
C CYS A 294 -29.22 33.85 12.61
N ASP A 295 -29.68 35.06 12.82
CA ASP A 295 -31.06 35.44 12.50
C ASP A 295 -31.34 35.32 11.00
N THR A 296 -32.45 34.69 10.64
CA THR A 296 -32.79 34.36 9.24
C THR A 296 -33.08 35.59 8.39
N ASN A 297 -33.52 36.70 9.01
CA ASN A 297 -33.92 37.88 8.27
C ASN A 297 -32.81 38.94 8.22
N SER A 298 -32.18 39.23 9.36
CA SER A 298 -31.11 40.22 9.45
C SER A 298 -29.72 39.67 9.21
N GLY A 299 -29.51 38.36 9.44
CA GLY A 299 -28.19 37.71 9.42
C GLY A 299 -27.37 38.04 10.67
N ASP A 300 -27.98 38.64 11.69
CA ASP A 300 -27.28 38.97 12.92
C ASP A 300 -26.88 37.72 13.68
N TRP A 301 -25.73 37.77 14.33
CA TRP A 301 -25.22 36.68 15.15
C TRP A 301 -26.14 36.42 16.34
N ALA A 302 -26.42 35.17 16.66
CA ALA A 302 -27.21 34.79 17.83
C ALA A 302 -26.61 35.33 19.13
N SER A 303 -25.29 35.43 19.20
CA SER A 303 -24.56 36.05 20.31
C SER A 303 -23.22 36.64 19.89
N ALA A 304 -22.70 37.61 20.66
CA ALA A 304 -21.33 38.11 20.47
C ALA A 304 -20.28 37.03 20.74
N ALA A 305 -20.59 36.00 21.53
CA ALA A 305 -19.75 34.84 21.77
C ALA A 305 -19.62 33.98 20.49
N ASP A 306 -20.72 33.75 19.76
CA ASP A 306 -20.73 32.97 18.51
C ASP A 306 -19.90 33.67 17.42
N LYS A 307 -19.99 35.00 17.29
CA LYS A 307 -19.15 35.78 16.38
C LYS A 307 -17.67 35.65 16.72
N LYS A 308 -17.31 35.68 18.00
CA LYS A 308 -15.94 35.54 18.48
C LYS A 308 -15.41 34.10 18.24
N GLU A 309 -16.27 33.10 18.54
CA GLU A 309 -15.95 31.69 18.27
C GLU A 309 -15.73 31.45 16.75
N PHE A 310 -16.62 31.95 15.91
CA PHE A 310 -16.50 31.86 14.46
C PHE A 310 -15.18 32.46 13.97
N SER A 311 -14.83 33.66 14.42
CA SER A 311 -13.58 34.31 14.00
C SER A 311 -12.33 33.54 14.42
N ARG A 312 -12.37 32.90 15.61
CA ARG A 312 -11.29 32.05 16.11
C ARG A 312 -11.18 30.75 15.29
N LEU A 313 -12.31 30.08 15.08
CA LEU A 313 -12.36 28.85 14.29
C LEU A 313 -11.99 29.09 12.83
N ALA A 314 -12.37 30.22 12.26
CA ALA A 314 -11.99 30.58 10.90
C ALA A 314 -10.47 30.68 10.70
N LYS A 315 -9.74 31.20 11.69
CA LYS A 315 -8.26 31.20 11.65
C LYS A 315 -7.70 29.78 11.77
N LYS A 316 -8.24 28.96 12.70
CA LYS A 316 -7.82 27.57 12.86
C LYS A 316 -8.11 26.72 11.61
N PHE A 317 -9.17 27.06 10.88
CA PHE A 317 -9.45 26.43 9.59
C PHE A 317 -8.38 26.76 8.54
N GLU A 318 -7.93 28.01 8.47
CA GLU A 318 -6.83 28.43 7.58
C GLU A 318 -5.53 27.66 7.90
N ASP A 319 -5.20 27.50 9.19
CA ASP A 319 -4.05 26.71 9.64
C ASP A 319 -4.20 25.22 9.28
N ALA A 320 -5.38 24.63 9.50
CA ALA A 320 -5.68 23.25 9.15
C ALA A 320 -5.67 23.00 7.61
N ALA A 321 -6.13 23.99 6.84
CA ALA A 321 -6.07 23.94 5.38
C ALA A 321 -4.63 23.97 4.84
N SER A 322 -3.75 24.75 5.48
CA SER A 322 -2.32 24.74 5.16
C SER A 322 -1.70 23.37 5.47
N GLN A 323 -2.01 22.80 6.65
CA GLN A 323 -1.52 21.47 7.02
C GLN A 323 -2.00 20.39 6.04
N LEU A 324 -3.26 20.47 5.55
CA LEU A 324 -3.76 19.55 4.53
C LEU A 324 -2.97 19.65 3.23
N THR A 325 -2.62 20.87 2.82
CA THR A 325 -1.78 21.10 1.63
C THR A 325 -0.37 20.54 1.80
N ASP A 326 0.22 20.71 2.99
CA ASP A 326 1.53 20.14 3.32
C ASP A 326 1.49 18.60 3.26
N LYS A 327 0.43 17.99 3.81
CA LYS A 327 0.21 16.54 3.76
C LYS A 327 -0.04 16.01 2.35
N HIS A 328 -0.73 16.77 1.53
CA HIS A 328 -0.91 16.44 0.10
C HIS A 328 0.45 16.45 -0.64
N THR A 329 1.30 17.45 -0.38
CA THR A 329 2.66 17.52 -0.92
C THR A 329 3.54 16.36 -0.43
N GLU A 330 3.43 15.98 0.85
CA GLU A 330 4.14 14.81 1.40
C GLU A 330 3.72 13.52 0.67
N MET A 331 2.41 13.36 0.41
CA MET A 331 1.89 12.22 -0.34
C MET A 331 2.40 12.19 -1.78
N ASP A 332 2.51 13.36 -2.46
CA ASP A 332 3.08 13.45 -3.80
C ASP A 332 4.52 12.92 -3.83
N THR A 333 5.32 13.28 -2.84
CA THR A 333 6.68 12.78 -2.67
C THR A 333 6.71 11.25 -2.47
N GLN A 334 5.80 10.70 -1.67
CA GLN A 334 5.69 9.26 -1.46
C GLN A 334 5.23 8.54 -2.73
N ALA A 335 4.28 9.08 -3.47
CA ALA A 335 3.83 8.55 -4.75
C ALA A 335 4.95 8.54 -5.80
N ALA A 336 5.75 9.60 -5.88
CA ALA A 336 6.92 9.68 -6.75
C ALA A 336 7.98 8.62 -6.39
N PHE A 337 8.21 8.40 -5.10
CA PHE A 337 9.11 7.34 -4.62
C PHE A 337 8.62 5.94 -5.04
N ILE A 338 7.34 5.64 -4.85
CA ILE A 338 6.74 4.36 -5.26
C ILE A 338 6.87 4.16 -6.77
N LYS A 339 6.62 5.20 -7.56
CA LYS A 339 6.79 5.17 -9.02
C LYS A 339 8.24 4.87 -9.42
N SER A 340 9.20 5.57 -8.83
CA SER A 340 10.64 5.34 -9.07
C SER A 340 11.05 3.91 -8.73
N ASN A 341 10.54 3.36 -7.61
CA ASN A 341 10.78 1.97 -7.23
C ASN A 341 10.19 0.99 -8.25
N GLN A 342 8.97 1.27 -8.77
CA GLN A 342 8.35 0.46 -9.83
C GLN A 342 9.19 0.43 -11.11
N ASP A 343 9.71 1.58 -11.53
CA ASP A 343 10.57 1.67 -12.71
C ASP A 343 11.86 0.86 -12.52
N GLN A 344 12.43 0.86 -11.31
CA GLN A 344 13.60 0.07 -10.97
C GLN A 344 13.30 -1.45 -10.94
N LEU A 345 12.17 -1.86 -10.35
CA LEU A 345 11.75 -3.26 -10.35
C LEU A 345 11.52 -3.78 -11.76
N LYS A 346 10.93 -2.97 -12.63
CA LYS A 346 10.74 -3.30 -14.05
C LYS A 346 12.08 -3.49 -14.76
N ALA A 347 13.02 -2.56 -14.62
CA ALA A 347 14.35 -2.68 -15.20
C ALA A 347 15.11 -3.92 -14.70
N ASN A 348 14.95 -4.26 -13.41
CA ASN A 348 15.50 -5.47 -12.82
C ASN A 348 14.87 -6.74 -13.44
N THR A 349 13.54 -6.73 -13.64
CA THR A 349 12.83 -7.85 -14.29
C THR A 349 13.32 -8.04 -15.70
N ASP A 350 13.43 -6.97 -16.49
CA ASP A 350 13.92 -7.03 -17.87
C ASP A 350 15.36 -7.60 -17.92
N THR A 351 16.24 -7.13 -17.03
CA THR A 351 17.63 -7.63 -16.93
C THR A 351 17.68 -9.11 -16.53
N LEU A 352 16.87 -9.54 -15.56
CA LEU A 352 16.80 -10.94 -15.14
C LEU A 352 16.24 -11.83 -16.24
N GLN A 353 15.28 -11.33 -17.02
CA GLN A 353 14.72 -12.03 -18.16
C GLN A 353 15.74 -12.21 -19.28
N GLU A 354 16.50 -11.16 -19.62
CA GLU A 354 17.59 -11.27 -20.60
C GLU A 354 18.65 -12.31 -20.17
N GLN A 355 19.05 -12.28 -18.89
CA GLN A 355 20.01 -13.26 -18.36
C GLN A 355 19.44 -14.68 -18.39
N PHE A 356 18.17 -14.84 -18.09
CA PHE A 356 17.48 -16.14 -18.11
C PHE A 356 17.42 -16.69 -19.55
N LEU A 357 16.96 -15.87 -20.51
CA LEU A 357 16.91 -16.24 -21.94
C LEU A 357 18.32 -16.55 -22.47
N GLY A 358 19.32 -15.77 -22.12
CA GLY A 358 20.71 -16.02 -22.52
C GLY A 358 21.27 -17.39 -22.08
N ILE A 359 20.74 -17.93 -20.95
CA ILE A 359 21.15 -19.25 -20.45
C ILE A 359 20.30 -20.38 -21.06
N GLU A 360 18.99 -20.19 -21.14
CA GLU A 360 18.06 -21.27 -21.49
C GLU A 360 17.78 -21.34 -22.99
N ASP A 361 17.67 -20.20 -23.67
CA ASP A 361 17.31 -20.16 -25.09
C ASP A 361 18.47 -20.46 -26.00
N VAL A 362 18.19 -21.21 -27.08
CA VAL A 362 19.12 -21.47 -28.16
C VAL A 362 18.93 -20.46 -29.30
N ASP A 363 20.01 -20.11 -29.96
CA ASP A 363 19.91 -19.41 -31.24
C ASP A 363 19.23 -20.33 -32.28
N LEU A 364 18.08 -19.85 -32.80
CA LEU A 364 17.27 -20.63 -33.74
C LEU A 364 18.03 -20.98 -35.03
N ALA A 365 18.89 -20.08 -35.50
CA ALA A 365 19.71 -20.34 -36.71
C ALA A 365 20.71 -21.45 -36.46
N ASP A 366 21.38 -21.46 -35.30
CA ASP A 366 22.28 -22.52 -34.89
C ASP A 366 21.54 -23.83 -34.65
N ALA A 367 20.35 -23.81 -34.08
CA ALA A 367 19.51 -24.98 -33.86
C ALA A 367 19.05 -25.61 -35.18
N ILE A 368 18.62 -24.83 -36.17
CA ILE A 368 18.23 -25.28 -37.50
C ILE A 368 19.44 -25.90 -38.21
N THR A 369 20.58 -25.22 -38.16
CA THR A 369 21.83 -25.71 -38.78
C THR A 369 22.27 -27.03 -38.14
N SER A 370 22.25 -27.13 -36.82
CA SER A 370 22.59 -28.33 -36.06
C SER A 370 21.65 -29.51 -36.38
N TYR A 371 20.35 -29.25 -36.46
CA TYR A 371 19.36 -30.25 -36.86
C TYR A 371 19.55 -30.71 -38.28
N SER A 372 19.76 -29.79 -39.24
CA SER A 372 19.97 -30.10 -40.64
C SER A 372 21.22 -30.97 -40.84
N TRP A 373 22.32 -30.64 -40.14
CA TRP A 373 23.54 -31.42 -40.12
C TRP A 373 23.33 -32.81 -39.50
N ALA A 374 22.68 -32.90 -38.37
CA ALA A 374 22.37 -34.16 -37.68
C ALA A 374 21.48 -35.07 -38.56
N GLN A 375 20.52 -34.51 -39.26
CA GLN A 375 19.63 -35.19 -40.19
C GLN A 375 20.44 -35.72 -41.41
N TYR A 376 21.33 -34.87 -41.96
CA TYR A 376 22.23 -35.30 -43.03
C TYR A 376 23.12 -36.49 -42.60
N CYS A 377 23.78 -36.40 -41.45
CA CYS A 377 24.61 -37.45 -40.88
C CYS A 377 23.81 -38.75 -40.64
N TYR A 378 22.59 -38.68 -40.17
CA TYR A 378 21.71 -39.82 -39.97
C TYR A 378 21.35 -40.49 -41.32
N ASN A 379 21.00 -39.69 -42.34
CA ASN A 379 20.70 -40.19 -43.69
C ASN A 379 21.91 -40.85 -44.35
N VAL A 380 23.11 -40.27 -44.20
CA VAL A 380 24.38 -40.86 -44.67
C VAL A 380 24.67 -42.17 -43.95
N SER A 381 24.45 -42.22 -42.62
CA SER A 381 24.64 -43.45 -41.83
C SER A 381 23.76 -44.61 -42.34
N ILE A 382 22.49 -44.32 -42.69
CA ILE A 382 21.59 -45.31 -43.27
C ILE A 382 22.10 -45.79 -44.64
N LYS A 383 22.58 -44.87 -45.52
CA LYS A 383 23.15 -45.23 -46.83
C LYS A 383 24.39 -46.13 -46.71
N VAL A 384 25.28 -45.82 -45.76
CA VAL A 384 26.47 -46.64 -45.46
C VAL A 384 26.06 -48.04 -44.99
N GLY A 385 24.99 -48.12 -44.15
CA GLY A 385 24.47 -49.40 -43.71
C GLY A 385 23.93 -50.26 -44.83
N ASN A 386 23.21 -49.66 -45.76
CA ASN A 386 22.75 -50.36 -46.96
C ASN A 386 23.93 -50.92 -47.80
N SER A 387 25.02 -50.13 -47.93
CA SER A 387 26.23 -50.59 -48.64
C SER A 387 26.91 -51.76 -47.93
N ILE A 388 27.04 -51.74 -46.61
CA ILE A 388 27.62 -52.79 -45.80
C ILE A 388 26.80 -54.09 -45.88
N LEU A 389 25.47 -53.98 -45.81
CA LEU A 389 24.54 -55.10 -45.86
C LEU A 389 24.51 -55.74 -47.24
N SER A 390 24.49 -54.93 -48.32
CA SER A 390 24.55 -55.45 -49.70
C SER A 390 25.86 -56.18 -50.03
N GLN A 391 26.98 -55.64 -49.53
CA GLN A 391 28.30 -56.27 -49.72
C GLN A 391 28.40 -57.58 -48.93
N SER A 392 27.88 -57.67 -47.72
CA SER A 392 27.81 -58.86 -46.89
C SER A 392 26.91 -59.95 -47.48
N LEU A 393 25.79 -59.60 -48.13
CA LEU A 393 24.93 -60.51 -48.87
C LEU A 393 25.62 -61.07 -50.14
N MET A 394 26.29 -60.20 -50.88
CA MET A 394 27.04 -60.63 -52.09
C MET A 394 28.18 -61.55 -51.72
N ASP A 395 28.92 -61.32 -50.64
CA ASP A 395 30.00 -62.21 -50.15
C ASP A 395 29.46 -63.60 -49.73
N TYR A 396 28.23 -63.66 -49.18
CA TYR A 396 27.55 -64.88 -48.75
C TYR A 396 27.04 -65.71 -49.97
N ILE A 397 26.56 -65.05 -51.04
CA ILE A 397 26.08 -65.74 -52.27
C ILE A 397 27.26 -66.28 -53.14
N ASN A 398 28.42 -65.65 -53.03
CA ASN A 398 29.62 -66.04 -53.81
C ASN A 398 30.52 -67.03 -53.07
N THR A 399 30.16 -67.56 -51.92
CA THR A 399 30.82 -68.67 -51.19
C THR A 399 29.94 -69.92 -51.26
#